data_d905cadcb616f6dd6654a70053870434
#
_entry.id   d905cadcb616f6dd6654a70053870434
#
_cell.length_a   1.000
_cell.length_b   1.000
_cell.length_c   1.000
_cell.angle_alpha   90.00
_cell.angle_beta   90.00
_cell.angle_gamma   90.00
#
_symmetry.space_group_name_H-M   'P 1'
#
loop_
_entity.id
_entity.type
_entity.pdbx_description
1 polymer ?
#
loop_
_entity_poly.entity_id
_entity_poly.type
_entity_poly.pdbx_seq_one_letter_code
_entity_poly.pdbx_strand_id
1 'polypeptide(L)'
;MKQYETVIGLEVHVELATKTKIFCGCSTEFGGAPNTHTCPVCTGMPGSLPVLNKKVVEFAIKAGLAANCHIHQYCKFDRKNYFYPDNPQNYQISQLYLPICYDGAVEIETSAGKKTVRIHEMHMEEDAGKLIHDEWEDYSLVDYNRSGVPL
;
A
#
# COMPACT_ATOMS: atom_id res chain seq x y z
N MET A 1 7.60 28.75 -30.19
CA MET A 1 6.53 27.95 -29.56
C MET A 1 7.15 27.14 -28.44
N LYS A 2 6.48 27.05 -27.26
CA LYS A 2 6.92 26.11 -26.21
C LYS A 2 6.72 24.69 -26.71
N GLN A 3 7.78 23.89 -26.68
CA GLN A 3 7.72 22.49 -27.02
C GLN A 3 7.38 21.70 -25.73
N TYR A 4 6.32 20.88 -25.77
CA TYR A 4 5.90 20.06 -24.63
C TYR A 4 6.29 18.61 -24.90
N GLU A 5 6.81 17.93 -23.88
CA GLU A 5 7.05 16.49 -23.85
C GLU A 5 5.99 15.82 -22.98
N THR A 6 5.41 14.74 -23.48
CA THR A 6 4.44 13.94 -22.72
C THR A 6 5.20 12.94 -21.85
N VAL A 7 5.03 13.05 -20.52
CA VAL A 7 5.56 12.09 -19.54
C VAL A 7 4.39 11.41 -18.85
N ILE A 8 4.40 10.07 -18.85
CA ILE A 8 3.35 9.24 -18.23
C ILE A 8 4.01 8.35 -17.18
N GLY A 9 3.54 8.48 -15.94
CA GLY A 9 3.85 7.56 -14.84
C GLY A 9 2.63 6.70 -14.51
N LEU A 10 2.87 5.46 -14.14
CA LEU A 10 1.84 4.54 -13.64
C LEU A 10 2.16 4.19 -12.19
N GLU A 11 1.13 4.14 -11.36
CA GLU A 11 1.17 3.63 -10.01
C GLU A 11 0.18 2.46 -9.91
N VAL A 12 0.63 1.34 -9.34
CA VAL A 12 -0.17 0.11 -9.24
C VAL A 12 -0.12 -0.37 -7.80
N HIS A 13 -1.29 -0.54 -7.19
CA HIS A 13 -1.42 -1.11 -5.85
C HIS A 13 -1.75 -2.59 -5.94
N VAL A 14 -1.11 -3.40 -5.09
CA VAL A 14 -1.35 -4.84 -4.99
C VAL A 14 -1.58 -5.20 -3.52
N GLU A 15 -2.80 -5.63 -3.19
CA GLU A 15 -3.09 -6.19 -1.87
C GLU A 15 -2.40 -7.55 -1.70
N LEU A 16 -1.64 -7.67 -0.61
CA LEU A 16 -0.93 -8.92 -0.31
C LEU A 16 -1.83 -9.90 0.45
N ALA A 17 -1.94 -11.11 -0.04
CA ALA A 17 -2.78 -12.18 0.53
C ALA A 17 -2.20 -12.76 1.82
N THR A 18 -2.01 -11.92 2.83
CA THR A 18 -1.61 -12.34 4.18
C THR A 18 -2.85 -12.61 5.03
N LYS A 19 -2.70 -13.39 6.10
CA LYS A 19 -3.80 -13.65 7.04
C LYS A 19 -4.04 -12.50 8.01
N THR A 20 -3.03 -11.69 8.22
CA THR A 20 -3.07 -10.54 9.16
C THR A 20 -2.54 -9.30 8.50
N LYS A 21 -2.92 -8.16 9.04
CA LYS A 21 -2.51 -6.84 8.59
C LYS A 21 -0.99 -6.63 8.68
N ILE A 22 -0.50 -5.58 8.05
CA ILE A 22 0.94 -5.31 7.97
C ILE A 22 1.57 -5.02 9.34
N PHE A 23 0.86 -4.36 10.26
CA PHE A 23 1.42 -3.90 11.54
C PHE A 23 0.69 -4.41 12.77
N CYS A 24 -0.31 -5.30 12.62
CA CYS A 24 -1.04 -5.90 13.73
C CYS A 24 -1.58 -7.28 13.40
N GLY A 25 -2.19 -7.94 14.38
CA GLY A 25 -2.76 -9.29 14.23
C GLY A 25 -4.20 -9.36 13.71
N CYS A 26 -4.83 -8.23 13.33
CA CYS A 26 -6.20 -8.24 12.82
C CYS A 26 -6.28 -8.94 11.47
N SER A 27 -7.43 -9.57 11.20
CA SER A 27 -7.70 -10.28 9.95
C SER A 27 -7.69 -9.33 8.75
N THR A 28 -7.21 -9.82 7.61
CA THR A 28 -7.32 -9.18 6.30
C THR A 28 -8.48 -9.74 5.48
N GLU A 29 -9.32 -10.59 6.07
CA GLU A 29 -10.44 -11.21 5.38
C GLU A 29 -11.43 -10.17 4.88
N PHE A 30 -11.77 -10.25 3.60
CA PHE A 30 -12.73 -9.36 2.96
C PHE A 30 -14.18 -9.76 3.31
N GLY A 31 -15.07 -8.77 3.42
CA GLY A 31 -16.52 -9.00 3.60
C GLY A 31 -16.98 -9.19 5.05
N GLY A 32 -16.11 -9.00 6.04
CA GLY A 32 -16.53 -8.93 7.45
C GLY A 32 -17.46 -7.74 7.73
N ALA A 33 -18.24 -7.82 8.80
CA ALA A 33 -19.06 -6.69 9.24
C ALA A 33 -18.17 -5.45 9.51
N PRO A 34 -18.63 -4.23 9.21
CA PRO A 34 -17.82 -3.03 9.34
C PRO A 34 -17.19 -2.88 10.74
N ASN A 35 -15.93 -2.48 10.78
CA ASN A 35 -15.14 -2.23 12.00
C ASN A 35 -15.01 -3.43 12.96
N THR A 36 -15.11 -4.67 12.47
CA THR A 36 -14.91 -5.87 13.28
C THR A 36 -13.49 -6.43 13.24
N HIS A 37 -12.73 -6.12 12.21
CA HIS A 37 -11.32 -6.50 12.05
C HIS A 37 -10.40 -5.34 12.44
N THR A 38 -10.56 -4.81 13.64
CA THR A 38 -9.84 -3.62 14.12
C THR A 38 -9.23 -3.85 15.50
N CYS A 39 -8.18 -3.10 15.80
CA CYS A 39 -7.53 -3.06 17.11
C CYS A 39 -6.91 -1.67 17.34
N PRO A 40 -6.40 -1.37 18.54
CA PRO A 40 -5.77 -0.08 18.82
C PRO A 40 -4.66 0.34 17.84
N VAL A 41 -3.94 -0.62 17.25
CA VAL A 41 -2.86 -0.33 16.28
C VAL A 41 -3.45 0.19 14.96
N CYS A 42 -4.30 -0.58 14.29
CA CYS A 42 -4.84 -0.20 12.98
C CYS A 42 -5.90 0.90 13.05
N THR A 43 -6.37 1.28 14.24
CA THR A 43 -7.22 2.46 14.47
C THR A 43 -6.45 3.66 15.01
N GLY A 44 -5.11 3.59 15.09
CA GLY A 44 -4.27 4.72 15.45
C GLY A 44 -4.42 5.22 16.89
N MET A 45 -4.79 4.37 17.82
CA MET A 45 -4.98 4.77 19.22
C MET A 45 -3.66 5.20 19.88
N PRO A 46 -3.69 6.24 20.72
CA PRO A 46 -2.49 6.71 21.43
C PRO A 46 -1.78 5.60 22.21
N GLY A 47 -0.45 5.53 22.06
CA GLY A 47 0.39 4.55 22.75
C GLY A 47 0.50 3.20 22.07
N SER A 48 -0.26 2.93 21.01
CA SER A 48 -0.10 1.72 20.20
C SER A 48 1.11 1.82 19.27
N LEU A 49 1.83 0.71 19.09
CA LEU A 49 3.01 0.64 18.23
C LEU A 49 2.85 -0.45 17.16
N PRO A 50 3.28 -0.18 15.92
CA PRO A 50 3.25 -1.17 14.85
C PRO A 50 4.28 -2.27 15.06
N VAL A 51 3.94 -3.50 14.66
CA VAL A 51 4.87 -4.64 14.57
C VAL A 51 4.78 -5.24 13.18
N LEU A 52 5.88 -5.15 12.43
CA LEU A 52 5.91 -5.57 11.03
C LEU A 52 5.64 -7.06 10.86
N ASN A 53 4.69 -7.39 10.00
CA ASN A 53 4.38 -8.74 9.58
C ASN A 53 5.48 -9.28 8.64
N LYS A 54 6.22 -10.29 9.10
CA LYS A 54 7.28 -10.94 8.32
C LYS A 54 6.80 -11.44 6.96
N LYS A 55 5.54 -11.91 6.86
CA LYS A 55 5.00 -12.45 5.61
C LYS A 55 4.84 -11.38 4.53
N VAL A 56 4.56 -10.15 4.92
CA VAL A 56 4.51 -9.00 3.99
C VAL A 56 5.87 -8.78 3.35
N VAL A 57 6.95 -8.80 4.14
CA VAL A 57 8.33 -8.67 3.62
C VAL A 57 8.65 -9.80 2.64
N GLU A 58 8.31 -11.04 2.99
CA GLU A 58 8.51 -12.19 2.10
C GLU A 58 7.79 -12.04 0.76
N PHE A 59 6.55 -11.52 0.79
CA PHE A 59 5.76 -11.31 -0.42
C PHE A 59 6.28 -10.14 -1.25
N ALA A 60 6.67 -9.03 -0.61
CA ALA A 60 7.28 -7.90 -1.29
C ALA A 60 8.59 -8.30 -2.01
N ILE A 61 9.45 -9.10 -1.35
CA ILE A 61 10.67 -9.63 -1.98
C ILE A 61 10.32 -10.52 -3.19
N LYS A 62 9.32 -11.40 -3.07
CA LYS A 62 8.89 -12.26 -4.19
C LYS A 62 8.37 -11.44 -5.36
N ALA A 63 7.53 -10.43 -5.09
CA ALA A 63 7.01 -9.52 -6.12
C ALA A 63 8.15 -8.77 -6.81
N GLY A 64 9.10 -8.23 -6.04
CA GLY A 64 10.27 -7.56 -6.58
C GLY A 64 11.13 -8.45 -7.47
N LEU A 65 11.40 -9.69 -7.04
CA LEU A 65 12.15 -10.66 -7.85
C LEU A 65 11.41 -11.03 -9.14
N ALA A 66 10.09 -11.21 -9.07
CA ALA A 66 9.26 -11.49 -10.25
C ALA A 66 9.24 -10.33 -11.25
N ALA A 67 9.37 -9.11 -10.77
CA ALA A 67 9.46 -7.88 -11.56
C ALA A 67 10.91 -7.48 -11.93
N ASN A 68 11.87 -8.38 -11.74
CA ASN A 68 13.30 -8.14 -11.99
C ASN A 68 13.87 -6.92 -11.26
N CYS A 69 13.36 -6.60 -10.09
CA CYS A 69 13.87 -5.53 -9.25
C CYS A 69 15.12 -5.96 -8.48
N HIS A 70 15.95 -4.98 -8.15
CA HIS A 70 16.94 -5.12 -7.09
C HIS A 70 16.26 -5.01 -5.72
N ILE A 71 16.76 -5.78 -4.74
CA ILE A 71 16.24 -5.78 -3.37
C ILE A 71 17.23 -5.03 -2.48
N HIS A 72 16.73 -3.98 -1.78
CA HIS A 72 17.53 -3.30 -0.78
C HIS A 72 17.77 -4.21 0.43
N GLN A 73 19.03 -4.37 0.82
CA GLN A 73 19.41 -5.09 2.06
C GLN A 73 19.11 -4.26 3.31
N TYR A 74 18.99 -2.96 3.16
CA TYR A 74 18.59 -2.02 4.19
C TYR A 74 17.47 -1.12 3.65
N CYS A 75 16.29 -1.25 4.21
CA CYS A 75 15.14 -0.40 3.90
C CYS A 75 14.48 0.07 5.19
N LYS A 76 13.67 1.11 5.09
CA LYS A 76 12.95 1.67 6.25
C LYS A 76 11.57 2.14 5.85
N PHE A 77 10.70 2.26 6.86
CA PHE A 77 9.43 2.94 6.71
C PHE A 77 9.56 4.44 6.99
N ASP A 78 8.74 5.19 6.31
CA ASP A 78 8.54 6.62 6.44
C ASP A 78 7.08 6.90 6.78
N ARG A 79 6.73 8.13 7.15
CA ARG A 79 5.36 8.55 7.41
C ARG A 79 4.91 9.52 6.33
N LYS A 80 3.85 9.14 5.61
CA LYS A 80 3.12 10.00 4.68
C LYS A 80 2.01 10.70 5.45
N ASN A 81 2.23 11.93 5.84
CA ASN A 81 1.30 12.67 6.70
C ASN A 81 0.18 13.31 5.88
N TYR A 82 -1.06 12.99 6.23
CA TYR A 82 -2.26 13.65 5.69
C TYR A 82 -3.45 13.44 6.64
N PHE A 83 -4.41 14.39 6.59
CA PHE A 83 -5.62 14.34 7.42
C PHE A 83 -6.81 13.97 6.54
N TYR A 84 -7.35 12.78 6.77
CA TYR A 84 -8.57 12.33 6.12
C TYR A 84 -9.29 11.31 7.00
N PRO A 85 -10.63 11.17 6.94
CA PRO A 85 -11.36 10.28 7.85
C PRO A 85 -10.96 8.82 7.77
N ASP A 86 -10.47 8.35 6.62
CA ASP A 86 -10.00 6.98 6.41
C ASP A 86 -8.59 6.70 6.98
N ASN A 87 -7.91 7.76 7.43
CA ASN A 87 -6.56 7.68 7.98
C ASN A 87 -6.56 7.99 9.48
N PRO A 88 -6.86 7.01 10.37
CA PRO A 88 -7.17 7.27 11.77
C PRO A 88 -6.02 7.86 12.58
N GLN A 89 -4.78 7.60 12.15
CA GLN A 89 -3.57 8.10 12.82
C GLN A 89 -3.03 9.39 12.19
N ASN A 90 -3.70 9.94 11.17
CA ASN A 90 -3.29 11.13 10.42
C ASN A 90 -1.94 11.00 9.68
N TYR A 91 -1.42 9.80 9.54
CA TYR A 91 -0.32 9.45 8.67
C TYR A 91 -0.48 8.00 8.19
N GLN A 92 0.06 7.70 7.03
CA GLN A 92 0.19 6.36 6.49
C GLN A 92 1.65 5.92 6.63
N ILE A 93 1.87 4.70 7.12
CA ILE A 93 3.21 4.11 7.14
C ILE A 93 3.47 3.54 5.74
N SER A 94 4.51 4.04 5.09
CA SER A 94 4.89 3.72 3.72
C SER A 94 6.42 3.74 3.61
N GLN A 95 6.96 3.69 2.39
CA GLN A 95 8.41 3.84 2.15
C GLN A 95 8.62 4.86 1.06
N LEU A 96 9.45 5.87 1.29
CA LEU A 96 9.76 6.93 0.31
C LEU A 96 11.24 6.91 -0.09
N TYR A 97 12.13 6.95 0.89
CA TYR A 97 13.55 7.16 0.63
C TYR A 97 14.35 5.87 0.43
N LEU A 98 13.92 4.80 1.06
CA LEU A 98 14.57 3.50 1.00
C LEU A 98 13.50 2.40 0.84
N PRO A 99 12.87 2.30 -0.34
CA PRO A 99 11.88 1.26 -0.64
C PRO A 99 12.55 -0.12 -0.64
N ILE A 100 11.76 -1.16 -0.45
CA ILE A 100 12.30 -2.53 -0.43
C ILE A 100 12.87 -2.96 -1.77
N CYS A 101 12.30 -2.49 -2.90
CA CYS A 101 12.73 -2.86 -4.24
C CYS A 101 12.94 -1.62 -5.11
N TYR A 102 13.86 -1.69 -6.06
CA TYR A 102 14.15 -0.62 -7.00
C TYR A 102 14.67 -1.15 -8.34
N ASP A 103 14.58 -0.32 -9.37
CA ASP A 103 15.17 -0.52 -10.69
C ASP A 103 14.80 -1.86 -11.33
N GLY A 104 13.49 -2.16 -11.37
CA GLY A 104 12.94 -3.33 -12.01
C GLY A 104 12.53 -3.10 -13.46
N ALA A 105 12.09 -4.19 -14.11
CA ALA A 105 11.54 -4.14 -15.44
C ALA A 105 10.66 -5.36 -15.74
N VAL A 106 9.58 -5.13 -16.48
CA VAL A 106 8.73 -6.19 -17.05
C VAL A 106 8.66 -6.05 -18.56
N GLU A 107 8.72 -7.17 -19.26
CA GLU A 107 8.49 -7.21 -20.70
C GLU A 107 7.00 -7.41 -20.95
N ILE A 108 6.44 -6.60 -21.81
CA ILE A 108 5.04 -6.70 -22.25
C ILE A 108 4.98 -6.88 -23.76
N GLU A 109 3.95 -7.56 -24.25
CA GLU A 109 3.64 -7.65 -25.66
C GLU A 109 2.66 -6.54 -26.07
N THR A 110 2.97 -5.88 -27.17
CA THR A 110 2.13 -4.81 -27.75
C THR A 110 1.87 -5.11 -29.22
N SER A 111 0.95 -4.39 -29.84
CA SER A 111 0.72 -4.47 -31.29
C SER A 111 1.94 -4.12 -32.15
N ALA A 112 2.91 -3.39 -31.57
CA ALA A 112 4.17 -3.01 -32.22
C ALA A 112 5.34 -3.95 -31.85
N GLY A 113 5.10 -5.05 -31.11
CA GLY A 113 6.09 -6.00 -30.64
C GLY A 113 6.36 -5.90 -29.12
N LYS A 114 7.41 -6.52 -28.68
CA LYS A 114 7.80 -6.53 -27.27
C LYS A 114 8.29 -5.16 -26.83
N LYS A 115 7.92 -4.78 -25.61
CA LYS A 115 8.33 -3.53 -24.97
C LYS A 115 8.70 -3.79 -23.51
N THR A 116 9.82 -3.25 -23.09
CA THR A 116 10.22 -3.24 -21.68
C THR A 116 9.64 -2.03 -20.97
N VAL A 117 8.89 -2.28 -19.89
CA VAL A 117 8.38 -1.24 -18.98
C VAL A 117 9.27 -1.23 -17.75
N ARG A 118 9.88 -0.07 -17.46
CA ARG A 118 10.71 0.09 -16.27
C ARG A 118 9.82 0.25 -15.04
N ILE A 119 10.27 -0.37 -13.94
CA ILE A 119 9.72 -0.16 -12.61
C ILE A 119 10.74 0.64 -11.84
N HIS A 120 10.37 1.88 -11.47
CA HIS A 120 11.26 2.77 -10.74
C HIS A 120 11.54 2.21 -9.34
N GLU A 121 10.48 1.84 -8.64
CA GLU A 121 10.55 1.26 -7.30
C GLU A 121 9.28 0.47 -6.98
N MET A 122 9.38 -0.39 -5.96
CA MET A 122 8.24 -1.02 -5.31
C MET A 122 8.44 -0.86 -3.80
N HIS A 123 7.41 -0.47 -3.09
CA HIS A 123 7.47 -0.28 -1.66
C HIS A 123 6.31 -0.96 -0.94
N MET A 124 6.48 -1.16 0.35
CA MET A 124 5.44 -1.69 1.22
C MET A 124 4.72 -0.53 1.89
N GLU A 125 3.40 -0.63 2.00
CA GLU A 125 2.59 0.33 2.75
C GLU A 125 1.36 -0.33 3.37
N GLU A 126 0.68 0.39 4.23
CA GLU A 126 -0.63 0.03 4.76
C GLU A 126 -1.75 0.69 3.96
N ASP A 127 -2.84 -0.03 3.71
CA ASP A 127 -4.04 0.58 3.14
C ASP A 127 -4.77 1.45 4.18
N ALA A 128 -5.50 2.43 3.70
CA ALA A 128 -6.38 3.28 4.49
C ALA A 128 -7.74 2.60 4.77
N GLY A 129 -8.54 3.17 5.65
CA GLY A 129 -9.92 2.78 5.85
C GLY A 129 -10.77 3.02 4.59
N LYS A 130 -11.96 2.45 4.55
CA LYS A 130 -12.91 2.64 3.46
C LYS A 130 -13.95 3.68 3.85
N LEU A 131 -14.12 4.73 3.03
CA LEU A 131 -15.23 5.66 3.14
C LEU A 131 -16.45 5.11 2.38
N ILE A 132 -17.60 5.24 2.99
CA ILE A 132 -18.91 4.89 2.43
C ILE A 132 -19.76 6.15 2.46
N HIS A 133 -19.87 6.79 1.30
CA HIS A 133 -20.65 8.00 1.14
C HIS A 133 -22.15 7.64 1.03
N ASP A 134 -23.00 8.36 1.74
CA ASP A 134 -24.43 8.25 1.53
C ASP A 134 -24.80 8.96 0.22
N GLU A 135 -25.76 8.39 -0.52
CA GLU A 135 -26.19 8.95 -1.81
C GLU A 135 -27.15 10.13 -1.67
N TRP A 136 -27.79 10.28 -0.51
CA TRP A 136 -28.89 11.23 -0.29
C TRP A 136 -28.62 12.21 0.84
N GLU A 137 -27.83 11.82 1.82
CA GLU A 137 -27.55 12.59 3.01
C GLU A 137 -26.09 13.05 3.07
N ASP A 138 -25.85 14.20 3.67
CA ASP A 138 -24.52 14.81 3.75
C ASP A 138 -23.70 14.21 4.92
N TYR A 139 -23.52 12.88 4.90
CA TYR A 139 -22.60 12.17 5.80
C TYR A 139 -21.86 11.02 5.11
N SER A 140 -20.82 10.57 5.76
CA SER A 140 -20.06 9.40 5.33
C SER A 140 -19.75 8.52 6.53
N LEU A 141 -19.82 7.21 6.32
CA LEU A 141 -19.37 6.21 7.29
C LEU A 141 -17.93 5.79 6.96
N VAL A 142 -17.21 5.34 7.97
CA VAL A 142 -15.84 4.84 7.82
C VAL A 142 -15.77 3.40 8.31
N ASP A 143 -15.24 2.51 7.46
CA ASP A 143 -14.92 1.12 7.82
C ASP A 143 -13.40 0.95 7.87
N TYR A 144 -12.87 0.72 9.06
CA TYR A 144 -11.45 0.48 9.30
C TYR A 144 -11.01 -0.98 9.15
N ASN A 145 -11.88 -1.88 8.68
CA ASN A 145 -11.47 -3.25 8.37
C ASN A 145 -10.34 -3.26 7.34
N ARG A 146 -10.36 -2.34 6.36
CA ARG A 146 -9.30 -2.21 5.36
C ARG A 146 -8.04 -1.54 5.90
N SER A 147 -8.16 -0.63 6.88
CA SER A 147 -7.01 0.09 7.45
C SER A 147 -5.94 -0.88 7.96
N GLY A 148 -4.74 -0.77 7.42
CA GLY A 148 -3.61 -1.64 7.74
C GLY A 148 -3.54 -2.93 6.91
N VAL A 149 -4.38 -3.13 5.92
CA VAL A 149 -4.21 -4.21 4.92
C VAL A 149 -2.91 -3.94 4.17
N PRO A 150 -2.02 -4.95 3.98
CA PRO A 150 -0.73 -4.71 3.35
C PRO A 150 -0.85 -4.56 1.83
N LEU A 151 -0.21 -3.52 1.36
CA LEU A 151 -0.03 -3.21 -0.06
C LEU A 151 1.45 -3.29 -0.45
#